data_1ccff17850a7db4675ed435358928eab
#
_entry.id   1ccff17850a7db4675ed435358928eab
#
_cell.length_a   1.000
_cell.length_b   1.000
_cell.length_c   1.000
_cell.angle_alpha   90.00
_cell.angle_beta   90.00
_cell.angle_gamma   90.00
#
_symmetry.space_group_name_H-M   'P 1'
#
loop_
_entity.id
_entity.type
_entity.pdbx_description
1 polymer ?
#
loop_
_entity_poly.entity_id
_entity_poly.type
_entity_poly.pdbx_seq_one_letter_code
_entity_poly.pdbx_strand_id
1 'polypeptide(L)'
;MNKFADILQNAKKLFTSGSTAVAIGVDVGSSSIKIVEVKKKEGKAYLETYGAIALGPYAGLSVGQVTNLPGEKLAIAIKDLLKEINATTTTGALAIPSSASLIF
;
A
#
# COMPACT_ATOMS: atom_id res chain seq x y z
N MET A 1 4.42 -7.22 15.36
CA MET A 1 3.75 -5.96 15.01
C MET A 1 3.12 -6.10 13.63
N ASN A 2 1.87 -5.74 13.50
CA ASN A 2 1.13 -5.89 12.25
C ASN A 2 1.31 -4.63 11.39
N LYS A 3 2.08 -4.73 10.31
CA LYS A 3 2.30 -3.62 9.38
C LYS A 3 1.01 -3.11 8.73
N PHE A 4 0.03 -3.98 8.57
CA PHE A 4 -1.28 -3.61 8.07
C PHE A 4 -1.97 -2.59 8.99
N ALA A 5 -1.86 -2.80 10.30
CA ALA A 5 -2.39 -1.86 11.28
C ALA A 5 -1.66 -0.51 11.24
N ASP A 6 -0.34 -0.53 11.00
CA ASP A 6 0.46 0.69 10.87
C ASP A 6 0.05 1.50 9.62
N ILE A 7 -0.19 0.83 8.50
CA ILE A 7 -0.67 1.48 7.27
C ILE A 7 -2.04 2.12 7.53
N LEU A 8 -2.93 1.40 8.18
CA LEU A 8 -4.26 1.88 8.51
C LEU A 8 -4.19 3.11 9.43
N GLN A 9 -3.30 3.09 10.41
CA GLN A 9 -3.06 4.23 11.30
C GLN A 9 -2.51 5.43 10.54
N ASN A 10 -1.55 5.21 9.64
CA ASN A 10 -0.98 6.28 8.82
C ASN A 10 -2.01 6.86 7.85
N ALA A 11 -2.85 6.02 7.25
CA ALA A 11 -3.94 6.48 6.40
C ALA A 11 -4.94 7.33 7.18
N LYS A 12 -5.24 6.95 8.41
CA LYS A 12 -6.13 7.75 9.29
C LYS A 12 -5.58 9.13 9.58
N LYS A 13 -4.26 9.29 9.67
CA LYS A 13 -3.63 10.60 9.91
C LYS A 13 -3.82 11.59 8.76
N LEU A 14 -4.12 11.10 7.56
CA LEU A 14 -4.42 11.96 6.41
C LEU A 14 -5.79 12.64 6.54
N PHE A 15 -6.65 12.12 7.41
CA PHE A 15 -7.99 12.63 7.61
C PHE A 15 -8.01 13.61 8.80
N THR A 16 -7.72 14.87 8.53
CA THR A 16 -7.63 15.88 9.57
C THR A 16 -8.88 16.75 9.72
N SER A 17 -9.83 16.64 8.79
CA SER A 17 -11.06 17.45 8.81
C SER A 17 -12.31 16.58 8.78
N GLY A 18 -13.46 17.16 9.09
CA GLY A 18 -14.73 16.46 9.14
C GLY A 18 -15.37 16.10 7.79
N SER A 19 -14.71 16.40 6.67
CA SER A 19 -15.23 16.08 5.33
C SER A 19 -15.02 14.60 4.97
N THR A 20 -15.83 14.10 4.04
CA THR A 20 -15.63 12.77 3.45
C THR A 20 -14.35 12.78 2.64
N ALA A 21 -13.46 11.84 2.91
CA ALA A 21 -12.20 11.70 2.20
C ALA A 21 -11.85 10.23 1.99
N VAL A 22 -11.13 9.95 0.92
CA VAL A 22 -10.65 8.61 0.58
C VAL A 22 -9.14 8.68 0.41
N ALA A 23 -8.42 7.73 0.99
CA ALA A 23 -6.97 7.66 0.86
C ALA A 23 -6.51 6.21 0.78
N ILE A 24 -5.38 5.99 0.11
CA ILE A 24 -4.72 4.67 0.10
C ILE A 24 -3.47 4.68 0.96
N GLY A 25 -3.18 3.54 1.57
CA GLY A 25 -1.90 3.28 2.21
C GLY A 25 -1.20 2.16 1.45
N VAL A 26 0.05 2.36 1.10
CA VAL A 26 0.85 1.38 0.37
C VAL A 26 2.03 0.95 1.22
N ASP A 27 2.16 -0.34 1.46
CA ASP A 27 3.30 -0.94 2.16
C ASP A 27 4.12 -1.76 1.17
N VAL A 28 5.32 -1.32 0.86
CA VAL A 28 6.24 -2.04 0.00
C VAL A 28 7.14 -2.90 0.88
N GLY A 29 6.87 -4.20 0.89
CA GLY A 29 7.68 -5.18 1.61
C GLY A 29 8.81 -5.75 0.76
N SER A 30 9.55 -6.67 1.34
CA SER A 30 10.65 -7.35 0.63
C SER A 30 10.19 -8.41 -0.37
N SER A 31 8.99 -8.95 -0.18
CA SER A 31 8.44 -10.02 -1.04
C SER A 31 7.05 -9.72 -1.55
N SER A 32 6.40 -8.68 -1.06
CA SER A 32 5.04 -8.33 -1.44
C SER A 32 4.77 -6.84 -1.27
N ILE A 33 3.74 -6.37 -1.97
CA ILE A 33 3.15 -5.04 -1.75
C ILE A 33 1.78 -5.27 -1.16
N LYS A 34 1.41 -4.45 -0.17
CA LYS A 34 0.06 -4.42 0.40
C LYS A 34 -0.53 -3.03 0.23
N ILE A 35 -1.79 -2.98 -0.13
CA ILE A 35 -2.51 -1.71 -0.29
C ILE A 35 -3.82 -1.80 0.47
N VAL A 36 -4.17 -0.71 1.17
CA VAL A 36 -5.47 -0.51 1.77
C VAL A 36 -6.06 0.79 1.25
N GLU A 37 -7.36 0.82 1.06
CA GLU A 37 -8.10 2.04 0.78
C GLU A 37 -9.04 2.30 1.95
N VAL A 38 -8.94 3.48 2.53
CA VAL A 38 -9.70 3.88 3.71
C VAL A 38 -10.55 5.09 3.35
N LYS A 39 -11.80 5.06 3.75
CA LYS A 39 -12.74 6.16 3.59
C LYS A 39 -13.10 6.72 4.95
N LYS A 40 -13.02 8.04 5.08
CA LYS A 40 -13.55 8.74 6.25
C LYS A 40 -14.93 9.28 5.93
N LYS A 41 -15.88 8.96 6.76
CA LYS A 41 -17.25 9.45 6.66
C LYS A 41 -17.79 9.70 8.07
N GLU A 42 -18.30 10.89 8.30
CA GLU A 42 -18.91 11.28 9.59
C GLU A 42 -17.97 11.05 10.79
N GLY A 43 -16.70 11.40 10.63
CA GLY A 43 -15.69 11.24 11.68
C GLY A 43 -15.19 9.81 11.90
N LYS A 44 -15.67 8.84 11.14
CA LYS A 44 -15.26 7.43 11.25
C LYS A 44 -14.49 7.00 10.01
N ALA A 45 -13.50 6.15 10.22
CA ALA A 45 -12.71 5.56 9.13
C ALA A 45 -13.22 4.15 8.82
N TYR A 46 -13.42 3.88 7.54
CA TYR A 46 -13.88 2.59 7.04
C TYR A 46 -12.85 2.02 6.07
N LEU A 47 -12.62 0.72 6.14
CA LEU A 47 -11.82 0.02 5.15
C LEU A 47 -12.69 -0.24 3.92
N GLU A 48 -12.38 0.42 2.80
CA GLU A 48 -13.12 0.25 1.55
C GLU A 48 -12.68 -1.00 0.80
N THR A 49 -11.38 -1.14 0.60
CA THR A 49 -10.80 -2.29 -0.10
C THR A 49 -9.36 -2.48 0.31
N TYR A 50 -8.83 -3.65 0.06
CA TYR A 50 -7.44 -3.98 0.35
C TYR A 50 -6.98 -5.15 -0.50
N GLY A 51 -5.66 -5.31 -0.59
CA GLY A 51 -5.08 -6.45 -1.27
C GLY A 51 -3.58 -6.51 -1.10
N ALA A 52 -3.02 -7.60 -1.58
CA ALA A 52 -1.59 -7.81 -1.59
C ALA A 52 -1.17 -8.47 -2.89
N ILE A 53 0.04 -8.18 -3.35
CA ILE A 53 0.60 -8.79 -4.55
C ILE A 53 2.04 -9.22 -4.26
N ALA A 54 2.41 -10.40 -4.73
CA ALA A 54 3.77 -10.89 -4.61
C ALA A 54 4.70 -10.22 -5.62
N LEU A 55 5.89 -9.85 -5.19
CA LEU A 55 6.89 -9.21 -6.06
C LEU A 55 7.67 -10.22 -6.89
N GLY A 56 7.87 -11.43 -6.38
CA GLY A 56 8.66 -12.46 -7.05
C GLY A 56 8.33 -12.68 -8.52
N PRO A 57 7.05 -12.88 -8.87
CA PRO A 57 6.67 -13.11 -10.28
C PRO A 57 7.06 -12.00 -11.24
N TYR A 58 7.17 -10.76 -10.78
CA TYR A 58 7.61 -9.63 -11.60
C TYR A 58 9.10 -9.69 -11.96
N ALA A 59 9.86 -10.52 -11.26
CA ALA A 59 11.29 -10.75 -11.52
C ALA A 59 11.59 -12.16 -11.97
N GLY A 60 10.55 -12.94 -12.33
CA GLY A 60 10.72 -14.35 -12.70
C GLY A 60 11.03 -15.26 -11.52
N LEU A 61 10.72 -14.82 -10.31
CA LEU A 61 10.95 -15.58 -9.08
C LEU A 61 9.64 -16.14 -8.52
N SER A 62 9.74 -17.04 -7.56
CA SER A 62 8.57 -17.64 -6.92
C SER A 62 7.88 -16.67 -5.97
N VAL A 63 6.59 -16.91 -5.74
CA VAL A 63 5.81 -16.19 -4.73
C VAL A 63 6.47 -16.38 -3.36
N GLY A 64 6.62 -15.29 -2.63
CA GLY A 64 7.19 -15.29 -1.28
C GLY A 64 8.68 -15.08 -1.22
N GLN A 65 9.39 -15.14 -2.36
CA GLN A 65 10.82 -14.85 -2.38
C GLN A 65 11.09 -13.36 -2.20
N VAL A 66 12.15 -13.06 -1.46
CA VAL A 66 12.67 -11.69 -1.36
C VAL A 66 13.07 -11.23 -2.76
N THR A 67 12.52 -10.11 -3.17
CA THR A 67 12.63 -9.63 -4.54
C THR A 67 12.97 -8.14 -4.54
N ASN A 68 14.03 -7.80 -5.23
CA ASN A 68 14.44 -6.40 -5.38
C ASN A 68 14.07 -5.94 -6.79
N LEU A 69 12.92 -5.26 -6.91
CA LEU A 69 12.43 -4.77 -8.20
C LEU A 69 12.96 -3.37 -8.50
N PRO A 70 13.34 -3.09 -9.75
CA PRO A 70 13.57 -1.71 -10.18
C PRO A 70 12.28 -0.92 -10.08
N GLY A 71 12.43 0.41 -9.93
CA GLY A 71 11.29 1.31 -9.71
C GLY A 71 10.20 1.20 -10.78
N GLU A 72 10.57 0.99 -12.02
CA GLU A 72 9.62 0.82 -13.13
C GLU A 72 8.72 -0.41 -12.93
N LYS A 73 9.32 -1.54 -12.56
CA LYS A 73 8.56 -2.77 -12.31
C LYS A 73 7.75 -2.68 -11.02
N LEU A 74 8.27 -1.99 -10.03
CA LEU A 74 7.54 -1.73 -8.79
C LEU A 74 6.29 -0.90 -9.07
N ALA A 75 6.40 0.12 -9.91
CA ALA A 75 5.25 0.93 -10.32
C ALA A 75 4.19 0.11 -11.04
N ILE A 76 4.60 -0.82 -11.91
CA ILE A 76 3.69 -1.73 -12.60
C ILE A 76 2.94 -2.61 -11.58
N ALA A 77 3.67 -3.17 -10.61
CA ALA A 77 3.06 -4.02 -9.57
C ALA A 77 2.03 -3.23 -8.74
N ILE A 78 2.35 -1.99 -8.37
CA ILE A 78 1.42 -1.12 -7.65
C ILE A 78 0.17 -0.84 -8.48
N LYS A 79 0.34 -0.50 -9.76
CA LYS A 79 -0.80 -0.26 -10.67
C LYS A 79 -1.67 -1.50 -10.83
N ASP A 80 -1.06 -2.67 -10.97
CA ASP A 80 -1.78 -3.93 -11.09
C ASP A 80 -2.62 -4.19 -9.83
N LEU A 81 -2.04 -3.96 -8.66
CA LEU A 81 -2.75 -4.16 -7.41
C LEU A 81 -3.88 -3.15 -7.23
N LEU A 82 -3.67 -1.88 -7.57
CA LEU A 82 -4.73 -0.86 -7.52
C LEU A 82 -5.92 -1.25 -8.39
N LYS A 83 -5.67 -1.82 -9.57
CA LYS A 83 -6.71 -2.35 -10.44
C LYS A 83 -7.42 -3.54 -9.81
N GLU A 84 -6.65 -4.48 -9.30
CA GLU A 84 -7.18 -5.71 -8.70
C GLU A 84 -8.15 -5.43 -7.56
N ILE A 85 -7.82 -4.47 -6.71
CA ILE A 85 -8.65 -4.10 -5.55
C ILE A 85 -9.73 -3.07 -5.89
N ASN A 86 -9.80 -2.62 -7.13
CA ASN A 86 -10.73 -1.58 -7.58
C ASN A 86 -10.61 -0.28 -6.76
N ALA A 87 -9.39 0.17 -6.55
CA ALA A 87 -9.15 1.41 -5.81
C ALA A 87 -9.77 2.60 -6.53
N THR A 88 -10.37 3.52 -5.78
CA THR A 88 -11.07 4.69 -6.31
C THR A 88 -10.26 5.98 -6.20
N THR A 89 -9.14 5.95 -5.52
CA THR A 89 -8.28 7.12 -5.38
C THR A 89 -6.81 6.77 -5.61
N THR A 90 -6.02 7.76 -5.99
CA THR A 90 -4.57 7.66 -6.11
C THR A 90 -3.85 8.50 -5.05
N THR A 91 -4.59 9.17 -4.17
CA THR A 91 -4.03 9.97 -3.08
C THR A 91 -3.77 9.09 -1.87
N GLY A 92 -2.54 9.11 -1.35
CA GLY A 92 -2.24 8.25 -0.24
C GLY A 92 -0.88 8.43 0.38
N ALA A 93 -0.53 7.49 1.24
CA ALA A 93 0.73 7.42 1.95
C ALA A 93 1.48 6.15 1.59
N LEU A 94 2.80 6.25 1.49
CA LEU A 94 3.69 5.13 1.18
C LEU A 94 4.54 4.80 2.39
N ALA A 95 4.55 3.52 2.78
CA ALA A 95 5.45 3.00 3.80
C ALA A 95 6.50 2.11 3.13
N ILE A 96 7.77 2.41 3.36
CA ILE A 96 8.90 1.64 2.83
C ILE A 96 9.64 1.04 4.02
N PRO A 97 9.92 -0.28 4.03
CA PRO A 97 10.68 -0.89 5.12
C PRO A 97 12.11 -0.35 5.14
N SER A 98 12.69 -0.23 6.33
CA SER A 98 14.05 0.28 6.50
C SER A 98 15.09 -0.55 5.73
N SER A 99 14.84 -1.83 5.54
CA SER A 99 15.71 -2.71 4.75
C SER A 99 15.73 -2.38 3.27
N ALA A 100 14.70 -1.72 2.76
CA ALA A 100 14.59 -1.31 1.36
C ALA A 100 14.92 0.17 1.17
N SER A 101 15.11 0.93 2.23
CA SER A 101 15.42 2.35 2.17
C SER A 101 16.92 2.59 2.34
N LEU A 102 17.45 3.54 1.58
CA LEU A 102 18.77 4.07 1.85
C LEU A 102 18.64 5.10 2.96
N ILE A 103 19.32 4.85 4.06
CA ILE A 103 19.36 5.79 5.19
C ILE A 103 20.65 6.59 5.09
N PHE A 104 20.50 7.87 4.92
CA PHE A 104 21.61 8.79 4.86
C PHE A 104 21.76 9.53 6.16
#